data_3525d078345edc1a886a7a7468d014bd
#
_entry.id   3525d078345edc1a886a7a7468d014bd
#
_cell.length_a   1.000
_cell.length_b   1.000
_cell.length_c   1.000
_cell.angle_alpha   90.00
_cell.angle_beta   90.00
_cell.angle_gamma   90.00
#
_symmetry.space_group_name_H-M   'P 1'
#
loop_
_entity.id
_entity.type
_entity.pdbx_description
1 polymer ?
#
loop_
_entity_poly.entity_id
_entity_poly.type
_entity_poly.pdbx_seq_one_letter_code
_entity_poly.pdbx_strand_id
1 'polypeptide(L)'
;MRWIPLLLALALAQAAPTAPQPPTARELAPDTFLVPGAMLPDRGPDGNTVIVVAPQGLIVIDSGRHPWHSDGILAFARDRRLPVAAIVNTHWHLDHSSGNGRVKAEHATAQVYTTTAVDRALAPGGFLARNFAAARERPPDPKMSTVRREETELFLRTMAASDALRPDVPIERSAALGLAGRTLSVRVAANAVTDADLWLFDETTGVAVIGDLVTLPAPFFETACPARWQDALDEVWAAPFRLAVPGHGPPMSRAEFDVYRRAFTAFRACVGGNGTPAACAESWTRDVGSLLASEADRRQATEYAAYYVDFLRKNGGASADCQVK
;
A
#
# COMPACT_ATOMS: atom_id res chain seq x y z
N MET A 1 -45.33 -55.16 -6.06
CA MET A 1 -45.19 -53.72 -6.26
C MET A 1 -44.17 -53.17 -5.25
N ARG A 2 -42.98 -52.84 -5.69
CA ARG A 2 -41.89 -52.27 -4.83
C ARG A 2 -41.81 -50.76 -5.16
N TRP A 3 -42.04 -49.92 -4.17
CA TRP A 3 -41.90 -48.48 -4.26
C TRP A 3 -40.41 -48.10 -4.08
N ILE A 4 -39.84 -47.42 -5.05
CA ILE A 4 -38.49 -46.83 -4.99
C ILE A 4 -38.69 -45.37 -4.61
N PRO A 5 -38.13 -44.86 -3.48
CA PRO A 5 -38.19 -43.43 -3.19
C PRO A 5 -37.17 -42.70 -4.05
N LEU A 6 -37.67 -41.70 -4.79
CA LEU A 6 -36.90 -40.73 -5.56
C LEU A 6 -36.22 -39.77 -4.57
N LEU A 7 -34.93 -39.93 -4.33
CA LEU A 7 -34.13 -38.94 -3.59
C LEU A 7 -33.85 -37.73 -4.50
N LEU A 8 -34.57 -36.64 -4.28
CA LEU A 8 -34.26 -35.34 -4.86
C LEU A 8 -33.00 -34.80 -4.18
N ALA A 9 -31.86 -34.87 -4.89
CA ALA A 9 -30.63 -34.14 -4.47
C ALA A 9 -30.83 -32.66 -4.73
N LEU A 10 -31.09 -31.87 -3.68
CA LEU A 10 -31.00 -30.42 -3.73
C LEU A 10 -29.51 -30.06 -3.89
N ALA A 11 -29.11 -29.66 -5.07
CA ALA A 11 -27.85 -29.01 -5.30
C ALA A 11 -27.91 -27.61 -4.65
N LEU A 12 -27.28 -27.45 -3.51
CA LEU A 12 -27.01 -26.13 -2.93
C LEU A 12 -26.08 -25.38 -3.90
N ALA A 13 -26.63 -24.48 -4.69
CA ALA A 13 -25.84 -23.53 -5.46
C ALA A 13 -25.06 -22.67 -4.45
N GLN A 14 -23.75 -22.85 -4.38
CA GLN A 14 -22.87 -21.94 -3.65
C GLN A 14 -23.02 -20.56 -4.30
N ALA A 15 -23.56 -19.61 -3.54
CA ALA A 15 -23.61 -18.22 -3.99
C ALA A 15 -22.17 -17.76 -4.32
N ALA A 16 -22.02 -17.15 -5.49
CA ALA A 16 -20.74 -16.53 -5.84
C ALA A 16 -20.37 -15.52 -4.76
N PRO A 17 -19.08 -15.45 -4.36
CA PRO A 17 -18.65 -14.47 -3.36
C PRO A 17 -19.04 -13.07 -3.85
N THR A 18 -19.81 -12.34 -3.04
CA THR A 18 -20.15 -10.95 -3.33
C THR A 18 -18.88 -10.10 -3.31
N ALA A 19 -18.75 -9.18 -4.28
CA ALA A 19 -17.65 -8.24 -4.27
C ALA A 19 -17.60 -7.47 -2.94
N PRO A 20 -16.39 -7.18 -2.41
CA PRO A 20 -16.26 -6.37 -1.21
C PRO A 20 -16.97 -5.02 -1.37
N GLN A 21 -17.57 -4.53 -0.29
CA GLN A 21 -18.21 -3.22 -0.29
C GLN A 21 -17.17 -2.11 -0.32
N PRO A 22 -17.43 -0.98 -0.98
CA PRO A 22 -16.56 0.18 -0.93
C PRO A 22 -16.31 0.64 0.51
N PRO A 23 -15.05 0.90 0.91
CA PRO A 23 -14.76 1.42 2.23
C PRO A 23 -15.31 2.84 2.41
N THR A 24 -15.80 3.13 3.62
CA THR A 24 -16.31 4.45 3.96
C THR A 24 -15.21 5.31 4.54
N ALA A 25 -15.10 6.54 4.07
CA ALA A 25 -14.16 7.52 4.61
C ALA A 25 -14.54 7.93 6.05
N ARG A 26 -13.53 8.01 6.93
CA ARG A 26 -13.68 8.51 8.31
C ARG A 26 -12.75 9.68 8.57
N GLU A 27 -13.22 10.66 9.34
CA GLU A 27 -12.43 11.85 9.67
C GLU A 27 -11.28 11.50 10.63
N LEU A 28 -10.09 12.04 10.36
CA LEU A 28 -8.89 11.95 11.19
C LEU A 28 -8.56 13.27 11.87
N ALA A 29 -8.79 14.36 11.17
CA ALA A 29 -8.58 15.74 11.60
C ALA A 29 -9.47 16.65 10.73
N PRO A 30 -9.65 17.93 11.05
CA PRO A 30 -10.43 18.86 10.21
C PRO A 30 -10.00 18.77 8.75
N ASP A 31 -10.96 18.54 7.85
CA ASP A 31 -10.77 18.42 6.41
C ASP A 31 -9.83 17.29 5.96
N THR A 32 -9.51 16.32 6.83
CA THR A 32 -8.61 15.20 6.54
C THR A 32 -9.30 13.89 6.88
N PHE A 33 -9.43 13.01 5.89
CA PHE A 33 -10.22 11.78 5.98
C PHE A 33 -9.38 10.57 5.56
N LEU A 34 -9.63 9.42 6.17
CA LEU A 34 -9.06 8.13 5.81
C LEU A 34 -10.12 7.27 5.12
N VAL A 35 -9.82 6.78 3.94
CA VAL A 35 -10.46 5.61 3.34
C VAL A 35 -9.54 4.43 3.66
N PRO A 36 -9.95 3.53 4.57
CA PRO A 36 -9.05 2.48 5.05
C PRO A 36 -8.78 1.44 3.96
N GLY A 37 -7.52 1.07 3.84
CA GLY A 37 -7.10 -0.09 3.07
C GLY A 37 -7.52 -1.41 3.74
N ALA A 38 -7.42 -2.49 3.01
CA ALA A 38 -7.77 -3.83 3.51
C ALA A 38 -6.80 -4.89 3.01
N MET A 39 -6.57 -5.91 3.84
CA MET A 39 -5.89 -7.14 3.47
C MET A 39 -6.91 -8.29 3.53
N LEU A 40 -7.50 -8.62 2.40
CA LEU A 40 -8.50 -9.68 2.31
C LEU A 40 -7.84 -11.03 1.97
N PRO A 41 -8.39 -12.16 2.45
CA PRO A 41 -7.87 -13.48 2.14
C PRO A 41 -7.81 -13.72 0.62
N ASP A 42 -6.70 -14.30 0.15
CA ASP A 42 -6.43 -14.62 -1.25
C ASP A 42 -6.42 -13.44 -2.23
N ARG A 43 -6.46 -12.20 -1.75
CA ARG A 43 -6.39 -10.97 -2.55
C ARG A 43 -5.11 -10.19 -2.25
N GLY A 44 -4.68 -9.39 -3.22
CA GLY A 44 -3.70 -8.35 -2.95
C GLY A 44 -4.25 -7.32 -1.96
N PRO A 45 -3.38 -6.59 -1.25
CA PRO A 45 -3.82 -5.52 -0.35
C PRO A 45 -4.39 -4.32 -1.12
N ASP A 46 -5.17 -3.50 -0.41
CA ASP A 46 -5.35 -2.08 -0.70
C ASP A 46 -4.59 -1.28 0.35
N GLY A 47 -3.81 -0.31 -0.07
CA GLY A 47 -3.21 0.67 0.82
C GLY A 47 -4.24 1.66 1.36
N ASN A 48 -3.92 2.31 2.46
CA ASN A 48 -4.72 3.41 2.99
C ASN A 48 -4.73 4.59 2.01
N THR A 49 -5.89 5.21 1.82
CA THR A 49 -6.01 6.48 1.11
C THR A 49 -6.31 7.60 2.11
N VAL A 50 -5.61 8.72 2.00
CA VAL A 50 -5.97 9.94 2.74
C VAL A 50 -6.57 10.95 1.77
N ILE A 51 -7.73 11.49 2.12
CA ILE A 51 -8.38 12.57 1.36
C ILE A 51 -8.31 13.87 2.17
N VAL A 52 -7.72 14.90 1.57
CA VAL A 52 -7.70 16.25 2.14
C VAL A 52 -8.70 17.12 1.36
N VAL A 53 -9.65 17.70 2.07
CA VAL A 53 -10.58 18.69 1.50
C VAL A 53 -9.84 20.03 1.42
N ALA A 54 -9.73 20.55 0.22
CA ALA A 54 -9.00 21.78 -0.07
C ALA A 54 -9.91 22.79 -0.79
N PRO A 55 -9.56 24.09 -0.82
CA PRO A 55 -10.41 25.13 -1.41
C PRO A 55 -10.86 24.91 -2.86
N GLN A 56 -10.04 24.19 -3.65
CA GLN A 56 -10.30 23.97 -5.09
C GLN A 56 -10.66 22.50 -5.41
N GLY A 57 -10.97 21.68 -4.41
CA GLY A 57 -11.34 20.27 -4.58
C GLY A 57 -10.59 19.34 -3.64
N LEU A 58 -10.65 18.07 -3.92
CA LEU A 58 -10.04 17.03 -3.10
C LEU A 58 -8.60 16.74 -3.55
N ILE A 59 -7.72 16.57 -2.56
CA ILE A 59 -6.40 15.97 -2.75
C ILE A 59 -6.51 14.52 -2.24
N VAL A 60 -6.30 13.56 -3.11
CA VAL A 60 -6.34 12.12 -2.82
C VAL A 60 -4.91 11.62 -2.73
N ILE A 61 -4.49 11.14 -1.56
CA ILE A 61 -3.16 10.59 -1.34
C ILE A 61 -3.30 9.07 -1.32
N ASP A 62 -2.76 8.41 -2.34
CA ASP A 62 -2.93 7.02 -2.77
C ASP A 62 -4.37 6.69 -3.22
N SER A 63 -4.52 5.71 -4.11
CA SER A 63 -5.78 5.43 -4.78
C SER A 63 -6.27 3.98 -4.68
N GLY A 64 -5.50 3.13 -3.98
CA GLY A 64 -5.80 1.72 -3.80
C GLY A 64 -5.50 0.85 -5.03
N ARG A 65 -5.72 -0.45 -4.86
CA ARG A 65 -5.55 -1.48 -5.89
C ARG A 65 -6.86 -1.82 -6.59
N HIS A 66 -7.89 -2.02 -5.80
CA HIS A 66 -9.14 -2.59 -6.28
C HIS A 66 -10.17 -1.54 -6.66
N PRO A 67 -11.06 -1.85 -7.62
CA PRO A 67 -12.14 -0.94 -7.99
C PRO A 67 -13.02 -0.51 -6.83
N TRP A 68 -13.36 -1.41 -5.91
CA TRP A 68 -14.19 -1.04 -4.73
C TRP A 68 -13.50 -0.04 -3.81
N HIS A 69 -12.17 -0.06 -3.69
CA HIS A 69 -11.44 0.93 -2.90
C HIS A 69 -11.56 2.31 -3.55
N SER A 70 -11.28 2.40 -4.85
CA SER A 70 -11.47 3.64 -5.61
C SER A 70 -12.93 4.10 -5.62
N ASP A 71 -13.91 3.18 -5.58
CA ASP A 71 -15.33 3.50 -5.44
C ASP A 71 -15.65 4.20 -4.12
N GLY A 72 -14.95 3.85 -3.03
CA GLY A 72 -15.03 4.57 -1.75
C GLY A 72 -14.54 6.01 -1.86
N ILE A 73 -13.44 6.24 -2.57
CA ILE A 73 -12.92 7.59 -2.86
C ILE A 73 -13.93 8.40 -3.68
N LEU A 74 -14.45 7.80 -4.76
CA LEU A 74 -15.43 8.44 -5.65
C LEU A 74 -16.77 8.70 -4.95
N ALA A 75 -17.22 7.80 -4.08
CA ALA A 75 -18.41 8.02 -3.26
C ALA A 75 -18.23 9.26 -2.35
N PHE A 76 -17.07 9.38 -1.68
CA PHE A 76 -16.77 10.54 -0.85
C PHE A 76 -16.78 11.84 -1.67
N ALA A 77 -16.20 11.83 -2.88
CA ALA A 77 -16.19 13.00 -3.77
C ALA A 77 -17.61 13.42 -4.18
N ARG A 78 -18.46 12.45 -4.53
CA ARG A 78 -19.87 12.69 -4.88
C ARG A 78 -20.68 13.24 -3.71
N ASP A 79 -20.54 12.66 -2.52
CA ASP A 79 -21.26 13.08 -1.31
C ASP A 79 -20.89 14.51 -0.91
N ARG A 80 -19.63 14.89 -1.07
CA ARG A 80 -19.14 16.25 -0.82
C ARG A 80 -19.41 17.21 -1.98
N ARG A 81 -19.79 16.70 -3.17
CA ARG A 81 -19.95 17.50 -4.41
C ARG A 81 -18.68 18.28 -4.76
N LEU A 82 -17.53 17.67 -4.52
CA LEU A 82 -16.21 18.25 -4.80
C LEU A 82 -15.50 17.42 -5.88
N PRO A 83 -14.81 18.09 -6.83
CA PRO A 83 -13.96 17.36 -7.76
C PRO A 83 -12.71 16.83 -7.06
N VAL A 84 -12.15 15.73 -7.55
CA VAL A 84 -10.77 15.38 -7.26
C VAL A 84 -9.89 16.28 -8.13
N ALA A 85 -9.07 17.11 -7.50
CA ALA A 85 -8.18 18.06 -8.17
C ALA A 85 -6.75 17.50 -8.30
N ALA A 86 -6.31 16.73 -7.32
CA ALA A 86 -4.99 16.11 -7.31
C ALA A 86 -5.03 14.69 -6.75
N ILE A 87 -4.22 13.80 -7.33
CA ILE A 87 -3.88 12.49 -6.81
C ILE A 87 -2.38 12.54 -6.50
N VAL A 88 -1.98 12.19 -5.28
CA VAL A 88 -0.57 12.07 -4.91
C VAL A 88 -0.31 10.61 -4.57
N ASN A 89 0.54 9.91 -5.31
CA ASN A 89 0.94 8.57 -4.90
C ASN A 89 2.22 8.64 -4.08
N THR A 90 2.17 7.99 -2.91
CA THR A 90 3.34 7.89 -2.04
C THR A 90 4.47 7.11 -2.72
N HIS A 91 4.13 6.09 -3.48
CA HIS A 91 5.05 5.29 -4.28
C HIS A 91 4.29 4.50 -5.36
N TRP A 92 5.03 3.74 -6.20
CA TRP A 92 4.47 3.09 -7.37
C TRP A 92 3.85 1.70 -7.11
N HIS A 93 3.86 1.15 -5.90
CA HIS A 93 3.20 -0.13 -5.67
C HIS A 93 1.72 -0.07 -6.05
N LEU A 94 1.23 -1.17 -6.62
CA LEU A 94 -0.08 -1.18 -7.28
C LEU A 94 -1.25 -1.02 -6.31
N ASP A 95 -1.07 -1.35 -5.07
CA ASP A 95 -2.06 -1.18 -4.01
C ASP A 95 -2.18 0.28 -3.51
N HIS A 96 -1.32 1.16 -4.02
CA HIS A 96 -1.35 2.61 -3.80
C HIS A 96 -1.70 3.41 -5.07
N SER A 97 -1.44 2.86 -6.25
CA SER A 97 -1.49 3.63 -7.50
C SER A 97 -2.46 3.11 -8.57
N SER A 98 -2.96 1.86 -8.48
CA SER A 98 -3.80 1.27 -9.52
C SER A 98 -5.13 1.98 -9.73
N GLY A 99 -5.66 2.64 -8.70
CA GLY A 99 -6.92 3.39 -8.76
C GLY A 99 -6.85 4.71 -9.54
N ASN A 100 -5.65 5.21 -9.87
CA ASN A 100 -5.47 6.49 -10.57
C ASN A 100 -6.34 6.62 -11.82
N GLY A 101 -6.31 5.60 -12.69
CA GLY A 101 -7.08 5.60 -13.93
C GLY A 101 -8.59 5.66 -13.70
N ARG A 102 -9.09 4.96 -12.65
CA ARG A 102 -10.51 5.00 -12.29
C ARG A 102 -10.94 6.34 -11.75
N VAL A 103 -10.12 6.98 -10.91
CA VAL A 103 -10.40 8.33 -10.38
C VAL A 103 -10.36 9.34 -11.52
N LYS A 104 -9.37 9.28 -12.41
CA LYS A 104 -9.28 10.18 -13.58
C LYS A 104 -10.42 9.97 -14.59
N ALA A 105 -11.01 8.80 -14.68
CA ALA A 105 -12.17 8.58 -15.55
C ALA A 105 -13.41 9.39 -15.13
N GLU A 106 -13.61 9.64 -13.85
CA GLU A 106 -14.69 10.51 -13.34
C GLU A 106 -14.24 11.98 -13.14
N HIS A 107 -12.94 12.21 -12.92
CA HIS A 107 -12.34 13.51 -12.67
C HIS A 107 -11.18 13.78 -13.63
N ALA A 108 -11.49 13.98 -14.91
CA ALA A 108 -10.51 14.05 -16.00
C ALA A 108 -9.46 15.16 -15.86
N THR A 109 -9.70 16.16 -15.03
CA THR A 109 -8.74 17.26 -14.76
C THR A 109 -7.81 16.97 -13.58
N ALA A 110 -8.04 15.85 -12.85
CA ALA A 110 -7.18 15.44 -11.76
C ALA A 110 -5.78 15.11 -12.29
N GLN A 111 -4.75 15.69 -11.67
CA GLN A 111 -3.36 15.43 -12.02
C GLN A 111 -2.73 14.45 -11.02
N VAL A 112 -1.92 13.54 -11.51
CA VAL A 112 -1.14 12.60 -10.71
C VAL A 112 0.22 13.21 -10.38
N TYR A 113 0.51 13.33 -9.10
CA TYR A 113 1.78 13.78 -8.54
C TYR A 113 2.47 12.58 -7.90
N THR A 114 3.63 12.19 -8.37
CA THR A 114 4.49 11.17 -7.74
C THR A 114 5.90 11.29 -8.30
N THR A 115 6.82 10.42 -7.88
CA THR A 115 8.17 10.38 -8.42
C THR A 115 8.20 9.64 -9.76
N THR A 116 9.27 9.81 -10.54
CA THR A 116 9.51 9.03 -11.77
C THR A 116 10.05 7.62 -11.49
N ALA A 117 10.12 7.18 -10.24
CA ALA A 117 10.57 5.83 -9.87
C ALA A 117 9.76 4.72 -10.54
N VAL A 118 8.48 4.98 -10.85
CA VAL A 118 7.61 4.06 -11.60
C VAL A 118 8.17 3.69 -12.98
N ASP A 119 8.87 4.61 -13.65
CA ASP A 119 9.44 4.36 -14.98
C ASP A 119 10.49 3.25 -14.95
N ARG A 120 11.29 3.18 -13.87
CA ARG A 120 12.24 2.09 -13.68
C ARG A 120 11.54 0.76 -13.40
N ALA A 121 10.51 0.77 -12.58
CA ALA A 121 9.73 -0.43 -12.30
C ALA A 121 9.05 -1.00 -13.56
N LEU A 122 8.66 -0.13 -14.50
CA LEU A 122 8.03 -0.48 -15.77
C LEU A 122 9.04 -0.75 -16.90
N ALA A 123 10.30 -0.33 -16.76
CA ALA A 123 11.33 -0.57 -17.78
C ALA A 123 11.63 -2.06 -17.94
N PRO A 124 12.16 -2.50 -19.10
CA PRO A 124 12.58 -3.89 -19.28
C PRO A 124 13.51 -4.36 -18.17
N GLY A 125 13.15 -5.45 -17.50
CA GLY A 125 13.88 -5.97 -16.34
C GLY A 125 13.50 -5.32 -14.99
N GLY A 126 12.69 -4.26 -14.98
CA GLY A 126 12.15 -3.67 -13.74
C GLY A 126 11.12 -4.56 -13.05
N PHE A 127 10.84 -4.28 -11.79
CA PHE A 127 10.01 -5.13 -10.95
C PHE A 127 8.62 -5.41 -11.56
N LEU A 128 7.90 -4.36 -11.95
CA LEU A 128 6.57 -4.51 -12.54
C LEU A 128 6.63 -5.22 -13.91
N ALA A 129 7.61 -4.88 -14.74
CA ALA A 129 7.76 -5.50 -16.06
C ALA A 129 8.05 -7.00 -15.95
N ARG A 130 8.95 -7.43 -15.03
CA ARG A 130 9.25 -8.85 -14.80
C ARG A 130 8.03 -9.62 -14.32
N ASN A 131 7.30 -9.06 -13.35
CA ASN A 131 6.09 -9.70 -12.82
C ASN A 131 4.98 -9.78 -13.88
N PHE A 132 4.84 -8.76 -14.71
CA PHE A 132 3.87 -8.76 -15.81
C PHE A 132 4.19 -9.82 -16.87
N ALA A 133 5.45 -9.93 -17.27
CA ALA A 133 5.89 -10.97 -18.20
C ALA A 133 5.62 -12.37 -17.61
N ALA A 134 6.02 -12.61 -16.36
CA ALA A 134 5.80 -13.87 -15.67
C ALA A 134 4.30 -14.24 -15.53
N ALA A 135 3.44 -13.25 -15.26
CA ALA A 135 2.00 -13.46 -15.16
C ALA A 135 1.36 -13.83 -16.51
N ARG A 136 1.82 -13.21 -17.60
CA ARG A 136 1.35 -13.50 -18.98
C ARG A 136 1.78 -14.87 -19.48
N GLU A 137 2.97 -15.30 -19.12
CA GLU A 137 3.56 -16.58 -19.56
C GLU A 137 3.08 -17.76 -18.71
N ARG A 138 2.48 -17.49 -17.54
CA ARG A 138 2.00 -18.55 -16.65
C ARG A 138 0.84 -19.30 -17.29
N PRO A 139 0.95 -20.64 -17.45
CA PRO A 139 -0.16 -21.43 -17.98
C PRO A 139 -1.36 -21.37 -17.02
N PRO A 140 -2.59 -21.48 -17.55
CA PRO A 140 -3.79 -21.55 -16.72
C PRO A 140 -3.70 -22.70 -15.72
N ASP A 141 -3.87 -22.40 -14.43
CA ASP A 141 -3.98 -23.41 -13.40
C ASP A 141 -5.45 -23.73 -13.13
N PRO A 142 -5.95 -24.93 -13.50
CA PRO A 142 -7.36 -25.30 -13.27
C PRO A 142 -7.72 -25.38 -11.79
N LYS A 143 -6.73 -25.46 -10.89
CA LYS A 143 -6.94 -25.48 -9.44
C LYS A 143 -6.92 -24.08 -8.81
N MET A 144 -6.62 -23.06 -9.59
CA MET A 144 -6.61 -21.67 -9.10
C MET A 144 -8.02 -21.27 -8.64
N SER A 145 -8.14 -20.72 -7.43
CA SER A 145 -9.40 -20.21 -6.92
C SER A 145 -9.93 -19.06 -7.80
N THR A 146 -11.25 -18.86 -7.80
CA THR A 146 -11.87 -17.74 -8.53
C THR A 146 -11.26 -16.40 -8.10
N VAL A 147 -11.07 -16.21 -6.80
CA VAL A 147 -10.48 -14.98 -6.24
C VAL A 147 -9.08 -14.73 -6.79
N ARG A 148 -8.20 -15.72 -6.77
CA ARG A 148 -6.84 -15.58 -7.32
C ARG A 148 -6.83 -15.32 -8.82
N ARG A 149 -7.79 -15.86 -9.55
CA ARG A 149 -7.95 -15.59 -10.98
C ARG A 149 -8.36 -14.13 -11.22
N GLU A 150 -9.35 -13.63 -10.47
CA GLU A 150 -9.76 -12.22 -10.50
C GLU A 150 -8.59 -11.28 -10.20
N GLU A 151 -7.75 -11.61 -9.20
CA GLU A 151 -6.54 -10.85 -8.86
C GLU A 151 -5.52 -10.82 -10.00
N THR A 152 -5.30 -11.97 -10.64
CA THR A 152 -4.40 -12.06 -11.79
C THR A 152 -4.91 -11.23 -12.95
N GLU A 153 -6.20 -11.31 -13.25
CA GLU A 153 -6.84 -10.51 -14.31
C GLU A 153 -6.80 -9.01 -14.00
N LEU A 154 -7.02 -8.63 -12.73
CA LEU A 154 -6.89 -7.23 -12.30
C LEU A 154 -5.47 -6.73 -12.52
N PHE A 155 -4.46 -7.49 -12.07
CA PHE A 155 -3.05 -7.17 -12.31
C PHE A 155 -2.73 -7.00 -13.80
N LEU A 156 -3.17 -7.93 -14.64
CA LEU A 156 -2.93 -7.86 -16.09
C LEU A 156 -3.60 -6.64 -16.73
N ARG A 157 -4.83 -6.30 -16.32
CA ARG A 157 -5.52 -5.07 -16.80
C ARG A 157 -4.82 -3.80 -16.34
N THR A 158 -4.39 -3.73 -15.08
CA THR A 158 -3.64 -2.58 -14.54
C THR A 158 -2.34 -2.38 -15.33
N MET A 159 -1.61 -3.45 -15.57
CA MET A 159 -0.36 -3.37 -16.31
C MET A 159 -0.56 -3.02 -17.80
N ALA A 160 -1.65 -3.44 -18.42
CA ALA A 160 -2.01 -3.03 -19.76
C ALA A 160 -2.35 -1.53 -19.88
N ALA A 161 -2.77 -0.91 -18.77
CA ALA A 161 -3.07 0.52 -18.65
C ALA A 161 -2.02 1.27 -17.80
N SER A 162 -0.78 0.79 -17.78
CA SER A 162 0.27 1.26 -16.85
C SER A 162 0.68 2.73 -17.03
N ASP A 163 0.29 3.39 -18.13
CA ASP A 163 0.50 4.84 -18.28
C ASP A 163 -0.23 5.65 -17.20
N ALA A 164 -1.34 5.14 -16.66
CA ALA A 164 -2.05 5.77 -15.56
C ALA A 164 -1.28 5.77 -14.22
N LEU A 165 -0.21 4.97 -14.10
CA LEU A 165 0.66 4.92 -12.93
C LEU A 165 1.72 6.04 -12.95
N ARG A 166 1.96 6.65 -14.12
CA ARG A 166 2.96 7.70 -14.29
C ARG A 166 2.46 9.06 -13.79
N PRO A 167 3.38 9.91 -13.30
CA PRO A 167 3.01 11.26 -12.93
C PRO A 167 2.63 12.12 -14.15
N ASP A 168 1.55 12.90 -14.00
CA ASP A 168 1.33 14.07 -14.86
C ASP A 168 2.29 15.21 -14.44
N VAL A 169 2.59 15.29 -13.11
CA VAL A 169 3.52 16.24 -12.53
C VAL A 169 4.55 15.49 -11.67
N PRO A 170 5.77 15.30 -12.14
CA PRO A 170 6.80 14.58 -11.40
C PRO A 170 7.31 15.38 -10.19
N ILE A 171 7.49 14.69 -9.06
CA ILE A 171 8.10 15.22 -7.85
C ILE A 171 9.54 14.69 -7.76
N GLU A 172 10.50 15.57 -7.99
CA GLU A 172 11.92 15.19 -8.03
C GLU A 172 12.67 15.47 -6.71
N ARG A 173 12.13 16.34 -5.88
CA ARG A 173 12.75 16.76 -4.62
C ARG A 173 11.72 17.17 -3.58
N SER A 174 12.14 17.11 -2.32
CA SER A 174 11.34 17.59 -1.20
C SER A 174 11.04 19.08 -1.33
N ALA A 175 9.76 19.45 -1.16
CA ALA A 175 9.28 20.83 -1.26
C ALA A 175 7.93 21.02 -0.55
N ALA A 176 7.57 22.26 -0.26
CA ALA A 176 6.20 22.61 0.02
C ALA A 176 5.45 22.74 -1.32
N LEU A 177 4.37 21.96 -1.48
CA LEU A 177 3.56 21.96 -2.70
C LEU A 177 2.19 22.55 -2.44
N GLY A 178 1.80 23.52 -3.27
CA GLY A 178 0.43 24.03 -3.35
C GLY A 178 -0.42 23.09 -4.19
N LEU A 179 -1.33 22.36 -3.57
CA LEU A 179 -2.26 21.44 -4.22
C LEU A 179 -3.68 21.87 -3.95
N ALA A 180 -4.47 22.11 -4.99
CA ALA A 180 -5.88 22.53 -4.88
C ALA A 180 -6.12 23.70 -3.91
N GLY A 181 -5.15 24.61 -3.74
CA GLY A 181 -5.23 25.75 -2.80
C GLY A 181 -4.84 25.41 -1.35
N ARG A 182 -4.32 24.22 -1.07
CA ARG A 182 -3.72 23.81 0.22
C ARG A 182 -2.24 23.55 0.05
N THR A 183 -1.44 23.98 1.02
CA THR A 183 0.01 23.69 1.03
C THR A 183 0.30 22.46 1.88
N LEU A 184 0.98 21.49 1.31
CA LEU A 184 1.48 20.30 2.01
C LEU A 184 3.00 20.25 1.91
N SER A 185 3.69 19.88 2.99
CA SER A 185 5.10 19.58 2.97
C SER A 185 5.28 18.17 2.38
N VAL A 186 5.90 18.07 1.20
CA VAL A 186 6.17 16.80 0.53
C VAL A 186 7.65 16.48 0.63
N ARG A 187 7.98 15.28 1.07
CA ARG A 187 9.33 14.79 1.27
C ARG A 187 9.59 13.60 0.36
N VAL A 188 10.78 13.55 -0.22
CA VAL A 188 11.24 12.43 -1.04
C VAL A 188 12.20 11.58 -0.21
N ALA A 189 11.80 10.36 0.10
CA ALA A 189 12.64 9.35 0.71
C ALA A 189 13.27 8.49 -0.40
N ALA A 190 14.51 8.80 -0.74
CA ALA A 190 15.21 8.09 -1.80
C ALA A 190 15.66 6.68 -1.34
N ASN A 191 15.36 5.68 -2.16
CA ASN A 191 15.75 4.29 -1.94
C ASN A 191 15.27 3.75 -0.57
N ALA A 192 14.01 3.97 -0.19
CA ALA A 192 13.45 3.41 1.04
C ALA A 192 12.67 2.12 0.74
N VAL A 193 11.36 2.19 0.57
CA VAL A 193 10.51 1.04 0.17
C VAL A 193 10.65 0.75 -1.32
N THR A 194 10.79 1.80 -2.10
CA THR A 194 11.09 1.76 -3.54
C THR A 194 12.29 2.66 -3.85
N ASP A 195 12.56 2.89 -5.14
CA ASP A 195 13.64 3.81 -5.57
C ASP A 195 13.45 5.24 -5.06
N ALA A 196 12.20 5.69 -4.94
CA ALA A 196 11.86 6.99 -4.37
C ALA A 196 10.40 6.98 -3.89
N ASP A 197 10.24 7.16 -2.61
CA ASP A 197 8.95 7.21 -1.94
C ASP A 197 8.64 8.64 -1.51
N LEU A 198 7.36 8.99 -1.43
CA LEU A 198 6.92 10.26 -0.90
C LEU A 198 6.28 10.06 0.47
N TRP A 199 6.53 10.98 1.38
CA TRP A 199 5.67 11.17 2.52
C TRP A 199 5.28 12.65 2.63
N LEU A 200 4.08 12.90 3.14
CA LEU A 200 3.48 14.22 3.18
C LEU A 200 3.18 14.60 4.61
N PHE A 201 3.39 15.88 4.92
CA PHE A 201 3.04 16.43 6.21
C PHE A 201 2.17 17.69 6.04
N ASP A 202 1.00 17.66 6.67
CA ASP A 202 0.11 18.81 6.77
C ASP A 202 0.35 19.50 8.11
N GLU A 203 1.06 20.60 8.08
CA GLU A 203 1.37 21.40 9.28
C GLU A 203 0.11 21.94 9.96
N THR A 204 -0.97 22.16 9.21
CA THR A 204 -2.23 22.70 9.75
C THR A 204 -2.93 21.69 10.67
N THR A 205 -2.94 20.42 10.28
CA THR A 205 -3.61 19.36 11.02
C THR A 205 -2.66 18.53 11.88
N GLY A 206 -1.36 18.61 11.62
CA GLY A 206 -0.36 17.74 12.25
C GLY A 206 -0.44 16.29 11.79
N VAL A 207 -1.05 16.03 10.63
CA VAL A 207 -1.13 14.68 10.05
C VAL A 207 0.02 14.46 9.08
N ALA A 208 0.75 13.36 9.27
CA ALA A 208 1.73 12.86 8.31
C ALA A 208 1.16 11.64 7.58
N VAL A 209 1.16 11.66 6.25
CA VAL A 209 0.81 10.51 5.41
C VAL A 209 2.12 9.92 4.93
N ILE A 210 2.45 8.73 5.39
CA ILE A 210 3.80 8.19 5.30
C ILE A 210 3.92 6.97 4.38
N GLY A 211 2.82 6.56 3.74
CA GLY A 211 2.82 5.40 2.84
C GLY A 211 3.46 4.17 3.47
N ASP A 212 4.09 3.37 2.68
CA ASP A 212 4.68 2.10 3.10
C ASP A 212 5.99 2.24 3.90
N LEU A 213 6.39 3.47 4.27
CA LEU A 213 7.40 3.63 5.33
C LEU A 213 6.95 2.93 6.62
N VAL A 214 5.64 2.74 6.80
CA VAL A 214 5.09 1.83 7.81
C VAL A 214 4.05 0.92 7.17
N THR A 215 4.32 -0.39 7.26
CA THR A 215 3.44 -1.46 6.77
C THR A 215 3.24 -2.50 7.85
N LEU A 216 2.01 -2.70 8.28
CA LEU A 216 1.62 -3.76 9.20
C LEU A 216 0.88 -4.87 8.44
N PRO A 217 1.07 -6.14 8.82
CA PRO A 217 1.76 -6.61 10.03
C PRO A 217 3.28 -6.77 9.88
N ALA A 218 3.84 -6.62 8.67
CA ALA A 218 5.28 -6.70 8.44
C ALA A 218 5.71 -5.82 7.26
N PRO A 219 6.94 -5.27 7.26
CA PRO A 219 7.50 -4.52 6.13
C PRO A 219 7.60 -5.38 4.87
N PHE A 220 7.40 -4.77 3.70
CA PHE A 220 7.58 -5.41 2.40
C PHE A 220 8.98 -5.09 1.85
N PHE A 221 9.85 -6.10 1.73
CA PHE A 221 11.26 -5.86 1.39
C PHE A 221 11.63 -6.21 -0.06
N GLU A 222 10.71 -6.69 -0.89
CA GLU A 222 11.06 -7.18 -2.24
C GLU A 222 11.54 -6.08 -3.20
N THR A 223 11.30 -4.81 -2.87
CA THR A 223 11.77 -3.65 -3.64
C THR A 223 12.64 -2.71 -2.82
N ALA A 224 12.88 -3.01 -1.53
CA ALA A 224 13.37 -2.07 -0.55
C ALA A 224 14.88 -2.05 -0.36
N CYS A 225 15.37 -0.89 0.11
CA CYS A 225 16.69 -0.67 0.65
C CYS A 225 16.60 -0.44 2.18
N PRO A 226 16.69 -1.47 3.02
CA PRO A 226 16.36 -1.37 4.44
C PRO A 226 17.17 -0.33 5.22
N ALA A 227 18.41 -0.04 4.82
CA ALA A 227 19.24 0.99 5.47
C ALA A 227 18.66 2.38 5.23
N ARG A 228 18.36 2.71 3.96
CA ARG A 228 17.76 4.00 3.58
C ARG A 228 16.32 4.13 4.09
N TRP A 229 15.61 3.03 4.18
CA TRP A 229 14.28 3.02 4.81
C TRP A 229 14.34 3.43 6.29
N GLN A 230 15.37 2.97 7.03
CA GLN A 230 15.58 3.44 8.40
C GLN A 230 15.82 4.95 8.46
N ASP A 231 16.62 5.49 7.55
CA ASP A 231 16.88 6.94 7.47
C ASP A 231 15.56 7.70 7.24
N ALA A 232 14.68 7.20 6.37
CA ALA A 232 13.36 7.78 6.11
C ALA A 232 12.45 7.74 7.35
N LEU A 233 12.44 6.64 8.11
CA LEU A 233 11.70 6.56 9.38
C LEU A 233 12.22 7.57 10.42
N ASP A 234 13.52 7.79 10.47
CA ASP A 234 14.13 8.76 11.36
C ASP A 234 13.82 10.21 10.92
N GLU A 235 13.71 10.47 9.60
CA GLU A 235 13.25 11.76 9.06
C GLU A 235 11.79 12.04 9.45
N VAL A 236 10.89 11.06 9.29
CA VAL A 236 9.50 11.18 9.75
C VAL A 236 9.43 11.45 11.24
N TRP A 237 10.24 10.74 12.05
CA TRP A 237 10.30 10.95 13.50
C TRP A 237 10.71 12.37 13.90
N ALA A 238 11.59 13.00 13.13
CA ALA A 238 12.05 14.37 13.38
C ALA A 238 10.95 15.42 13.09
N ALA A 239 9.95 15.11 12.29
CA ALA A 239 8.84 16.01 12.01
C ALA A 239 7.88 16.11 13.22
N PRO A 240 7.23 17.28 13.46
CA PRO A 240 6.36 17.49 14.62
C PRO A 240 4.93 16.98 14.39
N PHE A 241 4.77 15.80 13.77
CA PHE A 241 3.44 15.23 13.53
C PHE A 241 2.76 14.81 14.85
N ARG A 242 1.43 14.82 14.84
CA ARG A 242 0.58 14.30 15.92
C ARG A 242 0.02 12.92 15.58
N LEU A 243 -0.28 12.71 14.30
CA LEU A 243 -0.84 11.48 13.77
C LEU A 243 -0.08 11.10 12.49
N ALA A 244 0.39 9.87 12.39
CA ALA A 244 0.95 9.30 11.17
C ALA A 244 -0.04 8.31 10.56
N VAL A 245 -0.29 8.40 9.25
CA VAL A 245 -1.09 7.44 8.50
C VAL A 245 -0.16 6.55 7.71
N PRO A 246 -0.04 5.26 8.08
CA PRO A 246 0.78 4.29 7.36
C PRO A 246 0.14 3.89 6.03
N GLY A 247 0.90 3.25 5.16
CA GLY A 247 0.36 2.61 3.96
C GLY A 247 -0.58 1.46 4.30
N HIS A 248 -0.24 0.66 5.32
CA HIS A 248 -1.08 -0.43 5.81
C HIS A 248 -1.13 -0.45 7.33
N GLY A 249 -2.35 -0.58 7.86
CA GLY A 249 -2.63 -0.58 9.30
C GLY A 249 -3.35 0.69 9.76
N PRO A 250 -3.66 0.80 11.05
CA PRO A 250 -4.34 1.96 11.60
C PRO A 250 -3.44 3.19 11.66
N PRO A 251 -4.01 4.43 11.63
CA PRO A 251 -3.27 5.63 11.98
C PRO A 251 -2.62 5.54 13.35
N MET A 252 -1.44 6.10 13.49
CA MET A 252 -0.55 5.96 14.64
C MET A 252 -0.30 7.30 15.33
N SER A 253 -0.35 7.32 16.65
CA SER A 253 0.26 8.37 17.47
C SER A 253 1.79 8.36 17.31
N ARG A 254 2.46 9.41 17.77
CA ARG A 254 3.93 9.43 17.83
C ARG A 254 4.51 8.25 18.61
N ALA A 255 3.88 7.88 19.72
CA ALA A 255 4.37 6.77 20.56
C ALA A 255 4.27 5.44 19.82
N GLU A 256 3.18 5.18 19.10
CA GLU A 256 2.99 3.98 18.29
C GLU A 256 3.96 3.95 17.10
N PHE A 257 4.16 5.06 16.43
CA PHE A 257 5.16 5.16 15.37
C PHE A 257 6.58 4.85 15.89
N ASP A 258 6.95 5.33 17.09
CA ASP A 258 8.26 5.04 17.69
C ASP A 258 8.41 3.55 18.05
N VAL A 259 7.32 2.87 18.45
CA VAL A 259 7.32 1.40 18.62
C VAL A 259 7.72 0.73 17.30
N TYR A 260 7.06 1.07 16.18
CA TYR A 260 7.39 0.50 14.87
C TYR A 260 8.83 0.82 14.46
N ARG A 261 9.25 2.08 14.57
CA ARG A 261 10.59 2.54 14.18
C ARG A 261 11.69 1.77 14.91
N ARG A 262 11.54 1.58 16.23
CA ARG A 262 12.49 0.79 17.04
C ARG A 262 12.45 -0.70 16.69
N ALA A 263 11.26 -1.26 16.48
CA ALA A 263 11.11 -2.65 16.05
C ALA A 263 11.78 -2.88 14.69
N PHE A 264 11.66 -1.94 13.75
CA PHE A 264 12.32 -2.00 12.45
C PHE A 264 13.85 -1.99 12.58
N THR A 265 14.39 -1.12 13.45
CA THR A 265 15.83 -1.09 13.77
C THR A 265 16.30 -2.43 14.34
N ALA A 266 15.56 -3.00 15.31
CA ALA A 266 15.89 -4.27 15.93
C ALA A 266 15.80 -5.44 14.93
N PHE A 267 14.78 -5.45 14.08
CA PHE A 267 14.63 -6.45 13.03
C PHE A 267 15.80 -6.44 12.05
N ARG A 268 16.20 -5.26 11.58
CA ARG A 268 17.38 -5.12 10.69
C ARG A 268 18.66 -5.61 11.38
N ALA A 269 18.87 -5.29 12.65
CA ALA A 269 20.02 -5.78 13.42
C ALA A 269 20.00 -7.31 13.53
N CYS A 270 18.82 -7.92 13.74
CA CYS A 270 18.67 -9.39 13.78
C CYS A 270 18.98 -10.03 12.43
N VAL A 271 18.51 -9.43 11.32
CA VAL A 271 18.80 -9.89 9.95
C VAL A 271 20.31 -9.88 9.68
N GLY A 272 21.02 -8.83 10.07
CA GLY A 272 22.46 -8.71 9.91
C GLY A 272 23.29 -9.57 10.89
N GLY A 273 22.67 -10.12 11.91
CA GLY A 273 23.30 -10.95 12.92
C GLY A 273 23.18 -12.47 12.66
N ASN A 274 23.41 -13.26 13.72
CA ASN A 274 23.39 -14.74 13.66
C ASN A 274 22.10 -15.35 14.19
N GLY A 275 21.06 -14.56 14.52
CA GLY A 275 19.77 -15.07 14.99
C GLY A 275 19.11 -15.95 13.92
N THR A 276 18.35 -16.97 14.33
CA THR A 276 17.59 -17.78 13.36
C THR A 276 16.45 -16.95 12.77
N PRO A 277 15.95 -17.25 11.55
CA PRO A 277 14.77 -16.57 10.99
C PRO A 277 13.57 -16.57 11.95
N ALA A 278 13.31 -17.71 12.62
CA ALA A 278 12.25 -17.83 13.61
C ALA A 278 12.45 -16.87 14.80
N ALA A 279 13.66 -16.80 15.37
CA ALA A 279 13.96 -15.91 16.49
C ALA A 279 13.82 -14.43 16.13
N CYS A 280 14.24 -14.03 14.92
CA CYS A 280 14.06 -12.66 14.41
C CYS A 280 12.58 -12.33 14.21
N ALA A 281 11.79 -13.29 13.69
CA ALA A 281 10.36 -13.13 13.46
C ALA A 281 9.57 -13.03 14.78
N GLU A 282 9.89 -13.86 15.76
CA GLU A 282 9.31 -13.78 17.09
C GLU A 282 9.63 -12.44 17.77
N SER A 283 10.87 -11.94 17.61
CA SER A 283 11.24 -10.61 18.11
C SER A 283 10.43 -9.52 17.44
N TRP A 284 10.33 -9.53 16.11
CA TRP A 284 9.50 -8.57 15.37
C TRP A 284 8.06 -8.57 15.88
N THR A 285 7.42 -9.75 15.91
CA THR A 285 6.01 -9.88 16.31
C THR A 285 5.77 -9.42 17.75
N ARG A 286 6.70 -9.67 18.67
CA ARG A 286 6.66 -9.17 20.05
C ARG A 286 6.80 -7.65 20.07
N ASP A 287 7.78 -7.09 19.34
CA ASP A 287 8.15 -5.69 19.41
C ASP A 287 7.06 -4.78 18.80
N VAL A 288 6.36 -5.24 17.73
CA VAL A 288 5.19 -4.55 17.16
C VAL A 288 3.86 -5.01 17.77
N GLY A 289 3.88 -5.87 18.76
CA GLY A 289 2.69 -6.58 19.28
C GLY A 289 1.55 -5.68 19.73
N SER A 290 1.83 -4.47 20.22
CA SER A 290 0.82 -3.47 20.57
C SER A 290 0.15 -2.80 19.37
N LEU A 291 0.72 -2.93 18.18
CA LEU A 291 0.23 -2.37 16.92
C LEU A 291 -0.62 -3.37 16.13
N LEU A 292 -0.63 -4.63 16.51
CA LEU A 292 -1.33 -5.72 15.83
C LEU A 292 -2.72 -5.90 16.42
N ALA A 293 -3.76 -5.82 15.57
CA ALA A 293 -5.15 -5.81 15.99
C ALA A 293 -5.68 -7.20 16.37
N SER A 294 -5.09 -8.29 15.82
CA SER A 294 -5.64 -9.64 15.96
C SER A 294 -4.56 -10.72 16.06
N GLU A 295 -4.94 -11.91 16.51
CA GLU A 295 -4.08 -13.10 16.46
C GLU A 295 -3.75 -13.52 15.01
N ALA A 296 -4.61 -13.20 14.05
CA ALA A 296 -4.32 -13.42 12.63
C ALA A 296 -3.17 -12.53 12.18
N ASP A 297 -3.18 -11.23 12.57
CA ASP A 297 -2.08 -10.31 12.26
C ASP A 297 -0.78 -10.76 12.91
N ARG A 298 -0.82 -11.28 14.15
CA ARG A 298 0.38 -11.82 14.83
C ARG A 298 0.99 -13.01 14.08
N ARG A 299 0.15 -13.95 13.63
CA ARG A 299 0.61 -15.09 12.83
C ARG A 299 1.24 -14.60 11.51
N GLN A 300 0.56 -13.71 10.82
CA GLN A 300 1.03 -13.14 9.55
C GLN A 300 2.32 -12.34 9.74
N ALA A 301 2.44 -11.56 10.82
CA ALA A 301 3.67 -10.85 11.19
C ALA A 301 4.85 -11.81 11.34
N THR A 302 4.64 -12.93 12.04
CA THR A 302 5.68 -13.94 12.25
C THR A 302 6.07 -14.63 10.94
N GLU A 303 5.09 -15.02 10.13
CA GLU A 303 5.34 -15.71 8.85
C GLU A 303 6.09 -14.81 7.87
N TYR A 304 5.65 -13.57 7.69
CA TYR A 304 6.30 -12.63 6.77
C TYR A 304 7.68 -12.20 7.27
N ALA A 305 7.83 -11.94 8.57
CA ALA A 305 9.15 -11.60 9.12
C ALA A 305 10.16 -12.74 8.94
N ALA A 306 9.78 -14.00 9.16
CA ALA A 306 10.65 -15.15 8.93
C ALA A 306 11.05 -15.24 7.44
N TYR A 307 10.09 -15.13 6.52
CA TYR A 307 10.35 -15.10 5.09
C TYR A 307 11.35 -13.99 4.71
N TYR A 308 11.15 -12.78 5.23
CA TYR A 308 12.02 -11.64 4.89
C TYR A 308 13.41 -11.71 5.52
N VAL A 309 13.60 -12.41 6.64
CA VAL A 309 14.96 -12.70 7.13
C VAL A 309 15.74 -13.52 6.12
N ASP A 310 15.14 -14.61 5.62
CA ASP A 310 15.77 -15.46 4.60
C ASP A 310 15.98 -14.72 3.28
N PHE A 311 14.97 -13.96 2.84
CA PHE A 311 15.03 -13.15 1.63
C PHE A 311 16.19 -12.14 1.69
N LEU A 312 16.27 -11.35 2.75
CA LEU A 312 17.30 -10.32 2.88
C LEU A 312 18.69 -10.92 3.00
N ARG A 313 18.87 -12.00 3.77
CA ARG A 313 20.18 -12.69 3.89
C ARG A 313 20.65 -13.25 2.56
N LYS A 314 19.75 -13.88 1.80
CA LYS A 314 20.05 -14.42 0.47
C LYS A 314 20.47 -13.32 -0.52
N ASN A 315 19.95 -12.12 -0.36
CA ASN A 315 20.18 -10.97 -1.25
C ASN A 315 21.16 -9.93 -0.68
N GLY A 316 22.01 -10.31 0.29
CA GLY A 316 23.04 -9.40 0.84
C GLY A 316 22.52 -8.25 1.68
N GLY A 317 21.32 -8.39 2.26
CA GLY A 317 20.71 -7.42 3.19
C GLY A 317 19.75 -6.41 2.56
N ALA A 318 19.51 -6.49 1.25
CA ALA A 318 18.58 -5.61 0.53
C ALA A 318 17.94 -6.34 -0.66
N SER A 319 16.91 -5.75 -1.27
CA SER A 319 16.38 -6.23 -2.54
C SER A 319 17.38 -6.11 -3.69
N ALA A 320 17.26 -6.96 -4.70
CA ALA A 320 17.99 -6.80 -5.97
C ALA A 320 17.59 -5.51 -6.72
N ASP A 321 16.40 -4.97 -6.44
CA ASP A 321 15.92 -3.69 -6.99
C ASP A 321 16.45 -2.48 -6.19
N CYS A 322 17.07 -2.70 -5.02
CA CYS A 322 17.74 -1.65 -4.25
C CYS A 322 19.02 -1.19 -4.96
N GLN A 323 18.99 0.01 -5.51
CA GLN A 323 20.13 0.61 -6.21
C GLN A 323 20.68 1.79 -5.42
N VAL A 324 21.41 1.49 -4.34
CA VAL A 324 22.22 2.50 -3.67
C VAL A 324 23.47 2.71 -4.53
N LYS A 325 23.54 3.86 -5.21
CA LYS A 325 24.77 4.33 -5.87
C LYS A 325 25.68 4.96 -4.85
#